data_756fd93b23297a6f4f731ac4c76414c8
#
_entry.id   756fd93b23297a6f4f731ac4c76414c8
#
_cell.length_a   1.000
_cell.length_b   1.000
_cell.length_c   1.000
_cell.angle_alpha   90.00
_cell.angle_beta   90.00
_cell.angle_gamma   90.00
#
_symmetry.space_group_name_H-M   'P 1'
#
loop_
_entity.id
_entity.type
_entity.pdbx_description
1 polymer ?
#
loop_
_entity_poly.entity_id
_entity_poly.type
_entity_poly.pdbx_seq_one_letter_code
_entity_poly.pdbx_strand_id
1 'polypeptide(L)'
;MKIKPVLLAASLALSLFAHAPSAWAFRCNSYVIDPGLHKAEVLKKCGPPSTRDARLERRIIRVREYQRATTRQAGAIGNSVEVEREIQVSIEEWVYNFGPQQFMQLLIFEDGRLKSVQDLDYGN
;
A
#
# COMPACT_ATOMS: atom_id res chain seq x y z
N MET A 1 -57.19 15.95 18.85
CA MET A 1 -56.23 16.00 17.71
C MET A 1 -55.16 14.96 17.91
N LYS A 2 -55.14 13.94 17.11
CA LYS A 2 -54.14 12.90 17.20
C LYS A 2 -53.05 13.19 16.16
N ILE A 3 -51.90 13.66 16.64
CA ILE A 3 -50.72 13.85 15.81
C ILE A 3 -50.02 12.48 15.72
N LYS A 4 -49.96 11.91 14.54
CA LYS A 4 -49.27 10.65 14.29
C LYS A 4 -47.79 10.91 14.24
N PRO A 5 -46.96 10.21 15.03
CA PRO A 5 -45.49 10.33 14.95
C PRO A 5 -44.99 9.39 13.87
N VAL A 6 -45.01 9.81 12.61
CA VAL A 6 -44.48 9.02 11.48
C VAL A 6 -43.22 9.63 10.83
N LEU A 7 -42.70 10.71 11.38
CA LEU A 7 -41.62 11.49 10.75
C LEU A 7 -40.23 11.38 11.41
N LEU A 8 -40.02 10.45 12.34
CA LEU A 8 -38.74 10.32 13.07
C LEU A 8 -37.90 9.13 12.69
N ALA A 9 -38.32 8.33 11.72
CA ALA A 9 -37.57 7.11 11.32
C ALA A 9 -36.72 7.26 10.04
N ALA A 10 -36.74 8.41 9.39
CA ALA A 10 -36.07 8.59 8.09
C ALA A 10 -34.65 9.21 8.17
N SER A 11 -34.20 9.64 9.35
CA SER A 11 -32.91 10.37 9.48
C SER A 11 -31.70 9.51 9.85
N LEU A 12 -31.86 8.22 10.12
CA LEU A 12 -30.76 7.37 10.60
C LEU A 12 -30.12 6.49 9.52
N ALA A 13 -30.59 6.54 8.29
CA ALA A 13 -30.13 5.65 7.22
C ALA A 13 -29.05 6.29 6.30
N LEU A 14 -28.60 7.51 6.54
CA LEU A 14 -27.73 8.24 5.62
C LEU A 14 -26.27 8.37 6.06
N SER A 15 -25.86 7.68 7.14
CA SER A 15 -24.52 7.84 7.70
C SER A 15 -23.55 6.69 7.40
N LEU A 16 -23.91 5.73 6.56
CA LEU A 16 -23.07 4.59 6.19
C LEU A 16 -22.44 4.72 4.79
N PHE A 17 -22.20 5.95 4.31
CA PHE A 17 -21.26 6.09 3.20
C PHE A 17 -19.84 5.95 3.75
N ALA A 18 -19.50 4.68 3.95
CA ALA A 18 -18.19 4.18 4.23
C ALA A 18 -17.13 4.91 3.40
N HIS A 19 -16.10 5.35 4.05
CA HIS A 19 -14.86 5.78 3.43
C HIS A 19 -14.33 4.59 2.64
N ALA A 20 -14.63 4.55 1.34
CA ALA A 20 -13.97 3.62 0.44
C ALA A 20 -12.49 4.00 0.45
N PRO A 21 -11.58 3.11 0.85
CA PRO A 21 -10.16 3.37 0.68
C PRO A 21 -9.94 3.62 -0.81
N SER A 22 -9.27 4.71 -1.14
CA SER A 22 -8.88 5.00 -2.52
C SER A 22 -8.05 3.83 -3.01
N ALA A 23 -8.63 2.97 -3.83
CA ALA A 23 -7.91 1.89 -4.48
C ALA A 23 -6.98 2.54 -5.52
N TRP A 24 -5.73 2.75 -5.15
CA TRP A 24 -4.68 3.27 -6.01
C TRP A 24 -4.25 2.16 -6.97
N ALA A 25 -5.05 1.95 -7.99
CA ALA A 25 -4.78 1.01 -9.06
C ALA A 25 -4.88 1.73 -10.39
N PHE A 26 -4.05 1.35 -11.35
CA PHE A 26 -4.17 1.86 -12.71
C PHE A 26 -4.24 0.70 -13.70
N ARG A 27 -4.63 1.01 -14.92
CA ARG A 27 -4.68 0.02 -16.00
C ARG A 27 -3.58 0.29 -17.02
N CYS A 28 -2.86 -0.75 -17.38
CA CYS A 28 -2.05 -0.78 -18.57
C CYS A 28 -2.52 -1.90 -19.48
N ASN A 29 -2.76 -1.58 -20.74
CA ASN A 29 -3.42 -2.51 -21.66
C ASN A 29 -4.77 -2.98 -21.08
N SER A 30 -4.96 -4.28 -20.95
CA SER A 30 -6.17 -4.88 -20.35
C SER A 30 -6.01 -5.22 -18.87
N TYR A 31 -4.84 -4.96 -18.30
CA TYR A 31 -4.50 -5.41 -16.95
C TYR A 31 -4.69 -4.32 -15.91
N VAL A 32 -5.23 -4.71 -14.77
CA VAL A 32 -5.26 -3.87 -13.58
C VAL A 32 -3.97 -4.10 -12.80
N ILE A 33 -3.34 -3.02 -12.40
CA ILE A 33 -2.08 -3.03 -11.65
C ILE A 33 -2.35 -2.53 -10.24
N ASP A 34 -2.28 -3.43 -9.30
CA ASP A 34 -2.58 -3.20 -7.89
C ASP A 34 -1.31 -3.25 -7.03
N PRO A 35 -1.29 -2.55 -5.89
CA PRO A 35 -0.25 -2.74 -4.89
C PRO A 35 -0.10 -4.21 -4.49
N GLY A 36 1.14 -4.63 -4.26
CA GLY A 36 1.51 -6.01 -3.93
C GLY A 36 2.03 -6.83 -5.09
N LEU A 37 1.79 -6.44 -6.34
CA LEU A 37 2.34 -7.11 -7.52
C LEU A 37 3.87 -7.03 -7.53
N HIS A 38 4.49 -8.13 -7.95
CA HIS A 38 5.93 -8.14 -8.17
C HIS A 38 6.29 -7.34 -9.43
N LYS A 39 7.42 -6.61 -9.39
CA LYS A 39 7.88 -5.79 -10.52
C LYS A 39 7.99 -6.56 -11.85
N ALA A 40 8.35 -7.85 -11.79
CA ALA A 40 8.41 -8.69 -12.98
C ALA A 40 7.03 -8.90 -13.63
N GLU A 41 5.97 -8.99 -12.82
CA GLU A 41 4.61 -9.09 -13.34
C GLU A 41 4.14 -7.79 -13.96
N VAL A 42 4.48 -6.67 -13.33
CA VAL A 42 4.18 -5.34 -13.89
C VAL A 42 4.89 -5.15 -15.23
N LEU A 43 6.16 -5.52 -15.31
CA LEU A 43 6.93 -5.46 -16.55
C LEU A 43 6.31 -6.33 -17.65
N LYS A 44 5.87 -7.53 -17.32
CA LYS A 44 5.22 -8.44 -18.28
C LYS A 44 3.89 -7.89 -18.79
N LYS A 45 3.11 -7.26 -17.93
CA LYS A 45 1.77 -6.74 -18.24
C LYS A 45 1.82 -5.40 -18.97
N CYS A 46 2.70 -4.51 -18.55
CA CYS A 46 2.78 -3.13 -19.01
C CYS A 46 3.94 -2.84 -19.98
N GLY A 47 4.90 -3.75 -20.08
CA GLY A 47 6.12 -3.50 -20.83
C GLY A 47 7.10 -2.59 -20.07
N PRO A 48 8.19 -2.15 -20.73
CA PRO A 48 9.20 -1.32 -20.12
C PRO A 48 8.66 0.08 -19.76
N PRO A 49 8.98 0.61 -18.56
CA PRO A 49 8.65 1.99 -18.22
C PRO A 49 9.51 2.98 -19.00
N SER A 50 9.06 4.23 -19.07
CA SER A 50 9.79 5.33 -19.69
C SER A 50 11.06 5.69 -18.93
N THR A 51 11.00 5.68 -17.60
CA THR A 51 12.15 5.91 -16.73
C THR A 51 12.16 4.93 -15.56
N ARG A 52 13.36 4.67 -15.07
CA ARG A 52 13.60 3.85 -13.86
C ARG A 52 14.68 4.51 -13.03
N ASP A 53 14.37 4.67 -11.75
CA ASP A 53 15.33 5.09 -10.75
C ASP A 53 15.35 4.07 -9.61
N ALA A 54 16.51 3.83 -9.03
CA ALA A 54 16.68 2.89 -7.93
C ALA A 54 17.56 3.51 -6.85
N ARG A 55 17.16 3.32 -5.59
CA ARG A 55 17.93 3.74 -4.42
C ARG A 55 17.77 2.76 -3.27
N LEU A 56 18.73 2.76 -2.38
CA LEU A 56 18.63 2.08 -1.08
C LEU A 56 18.25 3.09 -0.01
N GLU A 57 17.24 2.75 0.76
CA GLU A 57 16.76 3.55 1.87
C GLU A 57 16.96 2.79 3.17
N ARG A 58 17.53 3.46 4.17
CA ARG A 58 17.67 2.90 5.51
C ARG A 58 16.47 3.27 6.34
N ARG A 59 15.89 2.28 7.01
CA ARG A 59 14.75 2.46 7.92
C ARG A 59 15.03 1.81 9.25
N ILE A 60 14.58 2.46 10.30
CA ILE A 60 14.56 1.87 11.64
C ILE A 60 13.18 1.28 11.84
N ILE A 61 13.15 -0.03 12.11
CA ILE A 61 11.93 -0.75 12.43
C ILE A 61 11.99 -1.25 13.87
N ARG A 62 10.83 -1.34 14.51
CA ARG A 62 10.69 -1.98 15.80
C ARG A 62 10.22 -3.41 15.60
N VAL A 63 11.01 -4.35 16.07
CA VAL A 63 10.68 -5.77 16.04
C VAL A 63 10.53 -6.29 17.45
N ARG A 64 9.56 -7.18 17.64
CA ARG A 64 9.36 -7.83 18.92
C ARG A 64 10.12 -9.15 18.92
N GLU A 65 11.14 -9.21 19.76
CA GLU A 65 11.93 -10.43 19.95
C GLU A 65 11.45 -11.17 21.21
N TYR A 66 11.21 -12.47 21.06
CA TYR A 66 10.91 -13.34 22.19
C TYR A 66 12.22 -13.84 22.76
N GLN A 67 12.50 -13.47 23.99
CA GLN A 67 13.63 -14.06 24.72
C GLN A 67 13.25 -15.47 25.15
N ARG A 68 13.96 -16.47 24.63
CA ARG A 68 13.91 -17.80 25.20
C ARG A 68 14.54 -17.73 26.59
N ALA A 69 13.76 -18.04 27.61
CA ALA A 69 14.29 -18.24 28.95
C ALA A 69 15.29 -19.41 28.92
N THR A 70 16.57 -19.12 29.12
CA THR A 70 17.64 -20.13 29.15
C THR A 70 17.74 -20.83 30.49
N THR A 71 16.90 -20.48 31.46
CA THR A 71 16.86 -21.09 32.78
C THR A 71 15.65 -22.02 32.94
N ARG A 72 15.90 -23.21 33.45
CA ARG A 72 14.93 -24.26 33.74
C ARG A 72 13.89 -23.89 34.85
N GLN A 73 13.41 -22.67 34.87
CA GLN A 73 12.28 -22.35 35.75
C GLN A 73 11.00 -22.57 34.95
N ALA A 74 10.32 -23.65 35.25
CA ALA A 74 8.99 -23.94 34.81
C ALA A 74 8.06 -22.77 35.17
N GLY A 75 7.45 -22.11 34.16
CA GLY A 75 6.47 -21.06 34.33
C GLY A 75 6.90 -19.66 33.90
N ALA A 76 8.08 -19.44 33.36
CA ALA A 76 8.43 -18.18 32.74
C ALA A 76 7.72 -18.04 31.42
N ILE A 77 6.65 -17.27 31.39
CA ILE A 77 6.04 -16.72 30.15
C ILE A 77 7.15 -15.91 29.50
N GLY A 78 7.55 -16.28 28.26
CA GLY A 78 8.61 -15.62 27.53
C GLY A 78 8.33 -14.13 27.41
N ASN A 79 9.18 -13.29 27.97
CA ASN A 79 9.10 -11.84 27.85
C ASN A 79 9.48 -11.45 26.41
N SER A 80 8.59 -10.75 25.75
CA SER A 80 8.91 -10.10 24.48
C SER A 80 9.52 -8.73 24.76
N VAL A 81 10.63 -8.44 24.10
CA VAL A 81 11.30 -7.13 24.15
C VAL A 81 11.18 -6.49 22.77
N GLU A 82 10.81 -5.21 22.73
CA GLU A 82 10.89 -4.42 21.51
C GLU A 82 12.32 -3.94 21.31
N VAL A 83 12.89 -4.29 20.18
CA VAL A 83 14.22 -3.83 19.77
C VAL A 83 14.12 -3.06 18.45
N GLU A 84 14.92 -2.03 18.33
CA GLU A 84 15.05 -1.29 17.08
C GLU A 84 16.11 -1.95 16.22
N ARG A 85 15.77 -2.16 14.95
CA ARG A 85 16.68 -2.67 13.94
C ARG A 85 16.75 -1.73 12.76
N GLU A 86 17.95 -1.48 12.28
CA GLU A 86 18.16 -0.83 11.00
C GLU A 86 18.05 -1.87 9.89
N ILE A 87 17.20 -1.59 8.90
CA ILE A 87 17.06 -2.38 7.70
C ILE A 87 17.34 -1.52 6.48
N GLN A 88 17.76 -2.15 5.39
CA GLN A 88 17.84 -1.52 4.08
C GLN A 88 16.69 -1.99 3.22
N VAL A 89 16.02 -1.03 2.59
CA VAL A 89 14.91 -1.27 1.67
C VAL A 89 15.33 -0.80 0.29
N SER A 90 15.18 -1.65 -0.71
CA SER A 90 15.39 -1.29 -2.11
C SER A 90 14.15 -0.59 -2.63
N ILE A 91 14.29 0.67 -3.03
CA ILE A 91 13.22 1.47 -3.63
C ILE A 91 13.51 1.61 -5.11
N GLU A 92 12.55 1.22 -5.94
CA GLU A 92 12.56 1.49 -7.38
C GLU A 92 11.36 2.34 -7.75
N GLU A 93 11.61 3.35 -8.55
CA GLU A 93 10.58 4.24 -9.08
C GLU A 93 10.51 4.08 -10.59
N TRP A 94 9.35 3.68 -11.10
CA TRP A 94 9.11 3.51 -12.52
C TRP A 94 8.07 4.50 -12.99
N VAL A 95 8.35 5.20 -14.07
CA VAL A 95 7.39 6.10 -14.70
C VAL A 95 6.91 5.50 -16.02
N TYR A 96 5.61 5.39 -16.16
CA TYR A 96 4.94 5.04 -17.41
C TYR A 96 4.33 6.27 -18.04
N ASN A 97 4.61 6.47 -19.32
CA ASN A 97 4.04 7.55 -20.13
C ASN A 97 3.20 6.93 -21.26
N PHE A 98 1.90 7.16 -21.20
CA PHE A 98 0.93 6.65 -22.18
C PHE A 98 0.49 7.67 -23.21
N GLY A 99 1.23 8.76 -23.34
CA GLY A 99 0.95 9.83 -24.29
C GLY A 99 0.27 11.04 -23.66
N PRO A 100 0.00 12.09 -24.47
CA PRO A 100 -0.44 13.39 -23.98
C PRO A 100 -1.89 13.44 -23.49
N GLN A 101 -2.66 12.39 -23.72
CA GLN A 101 -4.08 12.34 -23.32
C GLN A 101 -4.31 11.59 -21.99
N GLN A 102 -3.26 11.08 -21.37
CA GLN A 102 -3.31 10.35 -20.11
C GLN A 102 -2.27 10.90 -19.15
N PHE A 103 -2.58 10.78 -17.86
CA PHE A 103 -1.59 11.04 -16.82
C PHE A 103 -0.48 9.99 -16.87
N MET A 104 0.75 10.45 -16.73
CA MET A 104 1.86 9.55 -16.44
C MET A 104 1.64 8.90 -15.06
N GLN A 105 2.11 7.67 -14.91
CA GLN A 105 1.98 6.92 -13.67
C GLN A 105 3.36 6.69 -13.06
N LEU A 106 3.52 7.08 -11.81
CA LEU A 106 4.68 6.77 -10.99
C LEU A 106 4.38 5.53 -10.13
N LEU A 107 5.12 4.47 -10.36
CA LEU A 107 5.05 3.25 -9.58
C LEU A 107 6.24 3.19 -8.64
N ILE A 108 5.97 3.02 -7.37
CA ILE A 108 6.99 2.87 -6.34
C ILE A 108 7.01 1.42 -5.87
N PHE A 109 8.15 0.77 -6.07
CA PHE A 109 8.40 -0.60 -5.62
C PHE A 109 9.29 -0.59 -4.39
N GLU A 110 8.94 -1.38 -3.40
CA GLU A 110 9.78 -1.68 -2.25
C GLU A 110 10.14 -3.17 -2.26
N ASP A 111 11.43 -3.47 -2.24
CA ASP A 111 11.96 -4.83 -2.31
C ASP A 111 11.32 -5.68 -3.43
N GLY A 112 11.12 -5.04 -4.59
CA GLY A 112 10.58 -5.68 -5.78
C GLY A 112 9.06 -5.81 -5.85
N ARG A 113 8.31 -5.31 -4.86
CA ARG A 113 6.85 -5.32 -4.85
C ARG A 113 6.29 -3.91 -4.95
N LEU A 114 5.23 -3.77 -5.74
CA LEU A 114 4.54 -2.50 -5.90
C LEU A 114 3.93 -2.04 -4.58
N LYS A 115 4.35 -0.88 -4.12
CA LYS A 115 3.88 -0.25 -2.88
C LYS A 115 2.76 0.74 -3.14
N SER A 116 2.96 1.60 -4.13
CA SER A 116 2.00 2.65 -4.48
C SER A 116 2.08 3.03 -5.95
N VAL A 117 0.97 3.57 -6.41
CA VAL A 117 0.82 4.17 -7.73
C VAL A 117 0.38 5.61 -7.54
N GLN A 118 0.99 6.54 -8.24
CA GLN A 118 0.68 7.96 -8.18
C GLN A 118 0.50 8.52 -9.58
N ASP A 119 -0.53 9.34 -9.76
CA ASP A 119 -0.71 10.10 -10.98
C ASP A 119 0.29 11.26 -11.01
N LEU A 120 0.95 11.43 -12.14
CA LEU A 120 1.77 12.59 -12.44
C LEU A 120 1.01 13.51 -13.41
N ASP A 121 1.69 14.51 -13.96
CA ASP A 121 1.13 15.34 -15.03
C ASP A 121 0.86 14.54 -16.31
N TYR A 122 0.17 15.15 -17.25
CA TYR A 122 -0.06 14.54 -18.57
C TYR A 122 1.25 14.15 -19.25
N GLY A 123 1.20 13.06 -19.97
CA GLY A 123 2.31 12.59 -20.79
C GLY A 123 2.59 13.48 -22.00
N ASN A 124 3.58 13.12 -22.77
CA ASN A 124 4.01 13.81 -23.99
C ASN A 124 4.22 12.81 -25.15
#